data_3910099ff84f59d564580b5c2d4855c9
#
_entry.id   3910099ff84f59d564580b5c2d4855c9
#
_cell.length_a   1.000
_cell.length_b   1.000
_cell.length_c   1.000
_cell.angle_alpha   90.00
_cell.angle_beta   90.00
_cell.angle_gamma   90.00
#
_symmetry.space_group_name_H-M   'P 1'
#
loop_
_entity.id
_entity.type
_entity.pdbx_description
1 polymer ?
#
loop_
_entity_poly.entity_id
_entity_poly.type
_entity_poly.pdbx_seq_one_letter_code
_entity_poly.pdbx_strand_id
1 'polypeptide(L)'
;MPTCRGGSLALDHLLAVMLIEALRYRSADIGENGRGLLAGLADSKTGRALRIMHSDTKRPWTLAALAREVGMSRSAFASRFAQMVGVPPIEYLANWRMTLAKNALASSDIPMIDIAQMAGYQSVSAFSTAFKRMTGYSPTLYVRSLQQPV
;
A
#
# COMPACT_ATOMS: atom_id res chain seq x y z
N MET A 1 2.35 -13.71 -39.06
CA MET A 1 1.42 -12.89 -38.25
C MET A 1 2.24 -12.14 -37.21
N PRO A 2 2.50 -10.84 -37.37
CA PRO A 2 3.21 -10.08 -36.34
C PRO A 2 2.20 -9.71 -35.23
N THR A 3 2.43 -10.24 -34.07
CA THR A 3 1.69 -9.91 -32.85
C THR A 3 2.01 -8.48 -32.43
N CYS A 4 1.00 -7.64 -32.33
CA CYS A 4 1.04 -6.26 -31.86
C CYS A 4 1.60 -6.14 -30.43
N ARG A 5 2.92 -6.07 -30.28
CA ARG A 5 3.60 -5.72 -29.03
C ARG A 5 3.69 -4.21 -28.77
N GLY A 6 3.25 -3.38 -29.71
CA GLY A 6 3.35 -1.92 -29.59
C GLY A 6 2.22 -1.25 -28.79
N GLY A 7 1.07 -1.90 -28.66
CA GLY A 7 -0.09 -1.31 -27.96
C GLY A 7 0.03 -1.30 -26.44
N SER A 8 0.68 -2.30 -25.87
CA SER A 8 0.86 -2.41 -24.40
C SER A 8 1.80 -1.34 -23.87
N LEU A 9 2.93 -1.12 -24.51
CA LEU A 9 3.92 -0.10 -24.11
C LEU A 9 3.35 1.33 -24.17
N ALA A 10 2.52 1.62 -25.18
CA ALA A 10 1.87 2.92 -25.31
C ALA A 10 0.80 3.13 -24.23
N LEU A 11 0.03 2.09 -23.91
CA LEU A 11 -0.97 2.12 -22.84
C LEU A 11 -0.32 2.25 -21.45
N ASP A 12 0.76 1.51 -21.20
CA ASP A 12 1.50 1.60 -19.94
C ASP A 12 2.12 2.99 -19.75
N HIS A 13 2.60 3.59 -20.84
CA HIS A 13 3.16 4.94 -20.79
C HIS A 13 2.08 6.01 -20.56
N LEU A 14 0.93 5.87 -21.22
CA LEU A 14 -0.23 6.75 -21.03
C LEU A 14 -0.78 6.63 -19.60
N LEU A 15 -0.89 5.41 -19.07
CA LEU A 15 -1.32 5.19 -17.68
C LEU A 15 -0.33 5.80 -16.67
N ALA A 16 0.97 5.65 -16.93
CA ALA A 16 2.00 6.27 -16.09
C ALA A 16 1.92 7.81 -16.12
N VAL A 17 1.73 8.41 -17.29
CA VAL A 17 1.56 9.86 -17.45
C VAL A 17 0.28 10.33 -16.77
N MET A 18 -0.85 9.64 -16.99
CA MET A 18 -2.13 9.97 -16.32
C MET A 18 -2.03 9.84 -14.80
N LEU A 19 -1.31 8.82 -14.30
CA LEU A 19 -1.07 8.66 -12.87
C LEU A 19 -0.22 9.79 -12.31
N ILE A 20 0.83 10.19 -13.02
CA ILE A 20 1.70 11.31 -12.65
C ILE A 20 0.88 12.62 -12.62
N GLU A 21 0.05 12.88 -13.62
CA GLU A 21 -0.80 14.06 -13.67
C GLU A 21 -1.89 14.04 -12.58
N ALA A 22 -2.51 12.89 -12.33
CA ALA A 22 -3.47 12.74 -11.24
C ALA A 22 -2.83 12.97 -9.86
N LEU A 23 -1.59 12.49 -9.68
CA LEU A 23 -0.82 12.72 -8.48
C LEU A 23 -0.40 14.19 -8.33
N ARG A 24 -0.03 14.87 -9.42
CA ARG A 24 0.25 16.29 -9.44
C ARG A 24 -0.99 17.13 -9.10
N TYR A 25 -2.15 16.79 -9.69
CA TYR A 25 -3.41 17.47 -9.39
C TYR A 25 -3.79 17.33 -7.91
N ARG A 26 -3.65 16.13 -7.35
CA ARG A 26 -3.89 15.92 -5.92
C ARG A 26 -2.84 16.57 -5.02
N SER A 27 -1.59 16.70 -5.45
CA SER A 27 -0.55 17.37 -4.67
C SER A 27 -0.73 18.89 -4.65
N ALA A 28 -1.37 19.45 -5.65
CA ALA A 28 -1.76 20.88 -5.64
C ALA A 28 -2.89 21.18 -4.63
N ASP A 29 -3.72 20.16 -4.34
CA ASP A 29 -4.83 20.26 -3.38
C ASP A 29 -4.41 19.89 -1.94
N ILE A 30 -3.25 19.22 -1.77
CA ILE A 30 -2.64 18.94 -0.47
C ILE A 30 -1.80 20.17 -0.07
N GLY A 31 -2.49 21.16 0.48
CA GLY A 31 -1.95 22.45 0.89
C GLY A 31 -0.67 22.39 1.72
N GLU A 32 0.09 23.45 1.55
CA GLU A 32 1.08 24.15 2.42
C GLU A 32 2.11 23.36 3.27
N ASN A 33 1.99 22.06 3.51
CA ASN A 33 2.90 21.36 4.42
C ASN A 33 3.82 20.29 3.78
N GLY A 34 3.77 20.05 2.47
CA GLY A 34 4.69 19.14 1.79
C GLY A 34 4.69 17.70 2.34
N ARG A 35 3.63 17.28 3.05
CA ARG A 35 3.48 15.95 3.64
C ARG A 35 2.69 15.04 2.69
N GLY A 36 3.06 13.78 2.64
CA GLY A 36 2.33 12.76 1.88
C GLY A 36 3.24 11.75 1.21
N LEU A 37 2.65 10.80 0.52
CA LEU A 37 3.38 9.71 -0.13
C LEU A 37 4.43 10.23 -1.14
N LEU A 38 4.13 11.29 -1.88
CA LEU A 38 5.07 11.87 -2.87
C LEU A 38 6.28 12.49 -2.19
N ALA A 39 6.09 13.23 -1.10
CA ALA A 39 7.20 13.78 -0.31
C ALA A 39 8.05 12.65 0.30
N GLY A 40 7.41 11.59 0.79
CA GLY A 40 8.08 10.41 1.30
C GLY A 40 8.89 9.68 0.23
N LEU A 41 8.39 9.56 -0.99
CA LEU A 41 9.11 8.94 -2.11
C LEU A 41 10.27 9.79 -2.60
N ALA A 42 10.19 11.11 -2.51
CA ALA A 42 11.26 12.03 -2.87
C ALA A 42 12.40 12.03 -1.85
N ASP A 43 12.11 11.72 -0.59
CA ASP A 43 13.13 11.59 0.45
C ASP A 43 13.91 10.26 0.31
N SER A 44 15.23 10.30 0.25
CA SER A 44 16.07 9.13 -0.05
C SER A 44 15.90 7.99 0.97
N LYS A 45 15.80 8.29 2.27
CA LYS A 45 15.63 7.29 3.35
C LYS A 45 14.19 6.78 3.41
N THR A 46 13.24 7.67 3.43
CA THR A 46 11.80 7.33 3.45
C THR A 46 11.38 6.62 2.17
N GLY A 47 11.83 7.08 1.01
CA GLY A 47 11.56 6.43 -0.28
C GLY A 47 12.15 5.02 -0.37
N ARG A 48 13.35 4.79 0.20
CA ARG A 48 13.91 3.44 0.30
C ARG A 48 13.04 2.55 1.20
N ALA A 49 12.61 3.04 2.35
CA ALA A 49 11.73 2.29 3.24
C ALA A 49 10.39 1.92 2.57
N LEU A 50 9.76 2.86 1.87
CA LEU A 50 8.53 2.62 1.12
C LEU A 50 8.72 1.53 0.05
N ARG A 51 9.81 1.58 -0.73
CA ARG A 51 10.11 0.54 -1.73
C ARG A 51 10.29 -0.83 -1.10
N ILE A 52 10.99 -0.92 0.02
CA ILE A 52 11.21 -2.18 0.76
C ILE A 52 9.88 -2.74 1.26
N MET A 53 9.03 -1.91 1.87
CA MET A 53 7.70 -2.32 2.34
C MET A 53 6.81 -2.82 1.20
N HIS A 54 6.86 -2.17 0.04
CA HIS A 54 6.05 -2.54 -1.12
C HIS A 54 6.57 -3.79 -1.83
N SER A 55 7.89 -4.02 -1.86
CA SER A 55 8.49 -5.18 -2.53
C SER A 55 8.32 -6.47 -1.74
N ASP A 56 8.23 -6.40 -0.42
CA ASP A 56 8.09 -7.57 0.45
C ASP A 56 7.07 -7.32 1.57
N THR A 57 5.82 -7.27 1.18
CA THR A 57 4.69 -6.99 2.09
C THR A 57 4.41 -8.11 3.07
N LYS A 58 4.80 -9.36 2.74
CA LYS A 58 4.59 -10.55 3.58
C LYS A 58 5.56 -10.62 4.76
N ARG A 59 6.73 -10.02 4.61
CA ARG A 59 7.75 -10.03 5.66
C ARG A 59 7.24 -9.35 6.93
N PRO A 60 7.46 -9.94 8.13
CA PRO A 60 7.06 -9.34 9.40
C PRO A 60 7.97 -8.17 9.76
N TRP A 61 7.81 -7.06 9.04
CA TRP A 61 8.56 -5.85 9.26
C TRP A 61 8.32 -5.27 10.65
N THR A 62 9.39 -4.93 11.33
CA THR A 62 9.37 -4.15 12.57
C THR A 62 9.96 -2.77 12.33
N LEU A 63 9.65 -1.81 13.20
CA LEU A 63 10.26 -0.48 13.13
C LEU A 63 11.79 -0.56 13.16
N ALA A 64 12.35 -1.44 14.02
CA ALA A 64 13.79 -1.65 14.13
C ALA A 64 14.40 -2.21 12.83
N ALA A 65 13.72 -3.17 12.18
CA ALA A 65 14.18 -3.74 10.93
C ALA A 65 14.19 -2.70 9.80
N LEU A 66 13.11 -1.92 9.67
CA LEU A 66 13.01 -0.85 8.67
C LEU A 66 14.06 0.24 8.90
N ALA A 67 14.24 0.69 10.14
CA ALA A 67 15.25 1.69 10.49
C ALA A 67 16.66 1.23 10.13
N ARG A 68 16.99 -0.03 10.38
CA ARG A 68 18.29 -0.63 10.03
C ARG A 68 18.51 -0.67 8.52
N GLU A 69 17.47 -1.04 7.74
CA GLU A 69 17.56 -1.07 6.27
C GLU A 69 17.90 0.30 5.65
N VAL A 70 17.47 1.36 6.29
CA VAL A 70 17.74 2.74 5.84
C VAL A 70 18.89 3.41 6.58
N GLY A 71 19.57 2.71 7.50
CA GLY A 71 20.72 3.22 8.25
C GLY A 71 20.37 4.34 9.22
N MET A 72 19.28 4.20 9.96
CA MET A 72 18.79 5.16 10.95
C MET A 72 18.47 4.49 12.28
N SER A 73 18.48 5.28 13.38
CA SER A 73 17.91 4.84 14.65
C SER A 73 16.37 4.70 14.51
N ARG A 74 15.76 3.89 15.38
CA ARG A 74 14.30 3.69 15.39
C ARG A 74 13.53 4.99 15.53
N SER A 75 13.90 5.81 16.52
CA SER A 75 13.25 7.08 16.80
C SER A 75 13.41 8.10 15.68
N ALA A 76 14.61 8.23 15.12
CA ALA A 76 14.90 9.13 14.02
C ALA A 76 14.13 8.71 12.74
N PHE A 77 14.10 7.41 12.45
CA PHE A 77 13.34 6.87 11.31
C PHE A 77 11.83 7.08 11.47
N ALA A 78 11.28 6.72 12.63
CA ALA A 78 9.85 6.89 12.91
C ALA A 78 9.41 8.35 12.77
N SER A 79 10.18 9.28 13.35
CA SER A 79 9.90 10.71 13.28
C SER A 79 9.98 11.24 11.85
N ARG A 80 11.06 10.91 11.11
CA ARG A 80 11.24 11.35 9.73
C ARG A 80 10.15 10.80 8.80
N PHE A 81 9.85 9.51 8.91
CA PHE A 81 8.82 8.87 8.11
C PHE A 81 7.44 9.51 8.35
N ALA A 82 7.04 9.66 9.62
CA ALA A 82 5.77 10.29 9.97
C ALA A 82 5.71 11.76 9.52
N GLN A 83 6.81 12.48 9.57
CA GLN A 83 6.89 13.86 9.08
C GLN A 83 6.72 13.94 7.56
N MET A 84 7.31 13.02 6.81
CA MET A 84 7.26 13.01 5.34
C MET A 84 5.96 12.41 4.80
N VAL A 85 5.51 11.27 5.36
CA VAL A 85 4.35 10.51 4.86
C VAL A 85 3.04 10.93 5.53
N GLY A 86 3.11 11.43 6.77
CA GLY A 86 1.95 11.86 7.55
C GLY A 86 1.41 10.82 8.53
N VAL A 87 1.90 9.57 8.46
CA VAL A 87 1.54 8.47 9.37
C VAL A 87 2.77 7.67 9.78
N PRO A 88 2.77 7.00 10.95
CA PRO A 88 3.87 6.15 11.38
C PRO A 88 4.17 5.00 10.41
N PRO A 89 5.42 4.50 10.32
CA PRO A 89 5.81 3.47 9.35
C PRO A 89 4.99 2.17 9.44
N ILE A 90 4.75 1.66 10.64
CA ILE A 90 4.01 0.39 10.83
C ILE A 90 2.52 0.56 10.53
N GLU A 91 1.95 1.72 10.84
CA GLU A 91 0.58 2.05 10.46
C GLU A 91 0.42 2.15 8.93
N TYR A 92 1.37 2.80 8.26
CA TYR A 92 1.42 2.85 6.80
C TYR A 92 1.43 1.44 6.20
N LEU A 93 2.29 0.56 6.69
CA LEU A 93 2.40 -0.83 6.21
C LEU A 93 1.09 -1.61 6.43
N ALA A 94 0.45 -1.45 7.60
CA ALA A 94 -0.84 -2.08 7.88
C ALA A 94 -1.93 -1.60 6.91
N ASN A 95 -2.00 -0.30 6.64
CA ASN A 95 -2.94 0.28 5.68
C ASN A 95 -2.67 -0.22 4.25
N TRP A 96 -1.41 -0.30 3.85
CA TRP A 96 -1.00 -0.84 2.55
C TRP A 96 -1.42 -2.31 2.38
N ARG A 97 -1.15 -3.15 3.38
CA ARG A 97 -1.56 -4.56 3.40
C ARG A 97 -3.08 -4.72 3.28
N MET A 98 -3.86 -3.87 3.96
CA MET A 98 -5.32 -3.88 3.84
C MET A 98 -5.80 -3.45 2.46
N THR A 99 -5.13 -2.51 1.82
CA THR A 99 -5.43 -2.12 0.44
C THR A 99 -5.21 -3.28 -0.52
N LEU A 100 -4.11 -4.00 -0.39
CA LEU A 100 -3.83 -5.21 -1.19
C LEU A 100 -4.88 -6.30 -0.94
N ALA A 101 -5.26 -6.51 0.32
CA ALA A 101 -6.29 -7.48 0.69
C ALA A 101 -7.67 -7.12 0.09
N LYS A 102 -8.07 -5.85 0.11
CA LYS A 102 -9.31 -5.38 -0.55
C LYS A 102 -9.32 -5.67 -2.04
N ASN A 103 -8.20 -5.41 -2.72
CA ASN A 103 -8.07 -5.68 -4.15
C ASN A 103 -8.13 -7.19 -4.45
N ALA A 104 -7.47 -8.01 -3.63
CA ALA A 104 -7.50 -9.46 -3.76
C ALA A 104 -8.90 -10.03 -3.51
N LEU A 105 -9.64 -9.51 -2.51
CA LEU A 105 -11.03 -9.89 -2.23
C LEU A 105 -11.97 -9.54 -3.40
N ALA A 106 -11.74 -8.43 -4.08
CA ALA A 106 -12.52 -8.03 -5.25
C ALA A 106 -12.30 -8.94 -6.46
N SER A 107 -11.15 -9.61 -6.56
CA SER A 107 -10.79 -10.50 -7.68
C SER A 107 -11.39 -11.91 -7.58
N SER A 108 -12.06 -12.26 -6.51
CA SER A 108 -12.90 -13.46 -6.23
C SER A 108 -12.29 -14.86 -6.36
N ASP A 109 -11.11 -15.05 -6.92
CA ASP A 109 -10.53 -16.39 -7.18
C ASP A 109 -9.43 -16.80 -6.19
N ILE A 110 -9.09 -15.93 -5.24
CA ILE A 110 -8.00 -16.16 -4.28
C ILE A 110 -8.58 -16.71 -2.97
N PRO A 111 -8.10 -17.87 -2.47
CA PRO A 111 -8.51 -18.39 -1.18
C PRO A 111 -8.26 -17.40 -0.04
N MET A 112 -9.17 -17.34 0.93
CA MET A 112 -9.10 -16.41 2.06
C MET A 112 -7.80 -16.54 2.86
N ILE A 113 -7.27 -17.75 2.98
CA ILE A 113 -5.99 -17.99 3.66
C ILE A 113 -4.82 -17.33 2.94
N ASP A 114 -4.82 -17.35 1.61
CA ASP A 114 -3.77 -16.73 0.81
C ASP A 114 -3.86 -15.19 0.91
N ILE A 115 -5.07 -14.64 0.92
CA ILE A 115 -5.28 -13.20 1.15
C ILE A 115 -4.79 -12.80 2.54
N ALA A 116 -5.09 -13.60 3.57
CA ALA A 116 -4.60 -13.35 4.93
C ALA A 116 -3.07 -13.34 4.98
N GLN A 117 -2.42 -14.30 4.33
CA GLN A 117 -0.95 -14.37 4.24
C GLN A 117 -0.35 -13.19 3.46
N MET A 118 -0.97 -12.80 2.35
CA MET A 118 -0.57 -11.60 1.59
C MET A 118 -0.63 -10.33 2.44
N ALA A 119 -1.63 -10.24 3.31
CA ALA A 119 -1.78 -9.15 4.26
C ALA A 119 -0.88 -9.27 5.51
N GLY A 120 -0.03 -10.31 5.58
CA GLY A 120 0.93 -10.53 6.67
C GLY A 120 0.34 -11.18 7.93
N TYR A 121 -0.83 -11.84 7.82
CA TYR A 121 -1.48 -12.53 8.93
C TYR A 121 -1.26 -14.04 8.85
N GLN A 122 -1.08 -14.68 10.01
CA GLN A 122 -0.84 -16.14 10.11
C GLN A 122 -2.11 -16.97 10.00
N SER A 123 -3.29 -16.35 10.20
CA SER A 123 -4.57 -17.05 10.16
C SER A 123 -5.67 -16.18 9.56
N VAL A 124 -6.69 -16.82 9.00
CA VAL A 124 -7.89 -16.17 8.50
C VAL A 124 -8.63 -15.44 9.62
N SER A 125 -8.64 -16.00 10.82
CA SER A 125 -9.28 -15.38 12.00
C SER A 125 -8.62 -14.06 12.39
N ALA A 126 -7.28 -14.04 12.52
CA ALA A 126 -6.53 -12.82 12.83
C ALA A 126 -6.71 -11.76 11.74
N PHE A 127 -6.66 -12.17 10.48
CA PHE A 127 -6.91 -11.29 9.34
C PHE A 127 -8.33 -10.69 9.39
N SER A 128 -9.35 -11.54 9.57
CA SER A 128 -10.76 -11.09 9.58
C SER A 128 -11.03 -10.10 10.70
N THR A 129 -10.44 -10.31 11.88
CA THR A 129 -10.54 -9.38 13.01
C THR A 129 -9.90 -8.04 12.69
N ALA A 130 -8.69 -8.04 12.15
CA ALA A 130 -7.98 -6.82 11.77
C ALA A 130 -8.69 -6.10 10.61
N PHE A 131 -9.14 -6.83 9.61
CA PHE A 131 -9.88 -6.28 8.47
C PHE A 131 -11.18 -5.60 8.92
N LYS A 132 -11.96 -6.25 9.78
CA LYS A 132 -13.19 -5.67 10.34
C LYS A 132 -12.90 -4.41 11.16
N ARG A 133 -11.85 -4.41 11.97
CA ARG A 133 -11.44 -3.23 12.76
C ARG A 133 -11.08 -2.05 11.87
N MET A 134 -10.42 -2.28 10.73
CA MET A 134 -9.93 -1.22 9.84
C MET A 134 -10.98 -0.76 8.82
N THR A 135 -11.89 -1.63 8.41
CA THR A 135 -12.86 -1.36 7.34
C THR A 135 -14.30 -1.22 7.80
N GLY A 136 -14.60 -1.68 9.03
CA GLY A 136 -15.96 -1.77 9.56
C GLY A 136 -16.71 -3.05 9.16
N TYR A 137 -16.22 -3.81 8.18
CA TYR A 137 -16.87 -5.00 7.64
C TYR A 137 -15.97 -6.23 7.74
N SER A 138 -16.57 -7.41 7.96
CA SER A 138 -15.81 -8.65 7.77
C SER A 138 -15.45 -8.83 6.30
N PRO A 139 -14.37 -9.58 5.96
CA PRO A 139 -13.99 -9.83 4.56
C PRO A 139 -15.15 -10.39 3.73
N THR A 140 -15.91 -11.31 4.28
CA THR A 140 -17.08 -11.92 3.60
C THR A 140 -18.19 -10.91 3.32
N LEU A 141 -18.49 -10.03 4.27
CA LEU A 141 -19.48 -8.97 4.07
C LEU A 141 -18.99 -7.92 3.07
N TYR A 142 -17.70 -7.62 3.09
CA TYR A 142 -17.10 -6.72 2.13
C TYR A 142 -17.25 -7.23 0.69
N VAL A 143 -16.96 -8.51 0.44
CA VAL A 143 -17.15 -9.12 -0.89
C VAL A 143 -18.62 -9.07 -1.32
N ARG A 144 -19.55 -9.38 -0.41
CA ARG A 144 -20.99 -9.28 -0.72
C ARG A 144 -21.42 -7.86 -1.09
N SER A 145 -20.88 -6.85 -0.41
CA SER A 145 -21.19 -5.45 -0.73
C SER A 145 -20.69 -5.02 -2.11
N LEU A 146 -19.62 -5.63 -2.61
CA LEU A 146 -19.12 -5.38 -3.97
C LEU A 146 -19.96 -6.03 -5.06
N GLN A 147 -20.70 -7.09 -4.72
CA GLN A 147 -21.55 -7.86 -5.66
C GLN A 147 -22.99 -7.35 -5.76
N GLN A 148 -23.40 -6.42 -4.89
CA GLN A 148 -24.71 -5.79 -4.96
C GLN A 148 -24.61 -4.51 -5.80
N PRO A 149 -25.10 -4.50 -7.06
CA PRO A 149 -25.24 -3.25 -7.79
C PRO A 149 -26.30 -2.38 -7.10
N VAL A 150 -26.00 -1.10 -6.95
CA VAL A 150 -26.95 -0.07 -6.52
C VAL A 150 -28.04 0.09 -7.57
#